data_365b2ba86929bf36a36ff5e33d54be57
#
_entry.id   365b2ba86929bf36a36ff5e33d54be57
#
_cell.length_a   1.000
_cell.length_b   1.000
_cell.length_c   1.000
_cell.angle_alpha   90.00
_cell.angle_beta   90.00
_cell.angle_gamma   90.00
#
_symmetry.space_group_name_H-M   'P 1'
#
loop_
_entity.id
_entity.type
_entity.pdbx_description
1 polymer ?
#
loop_
_entity_poly.entity_id
_entity_poly.type
_entity_poly.pdbx_seq_one_letter_code
_entity_poly.pdbx_strand_id
1 'polypeptide(L)'
;MKTLLGESSASKDNFYELLGVNKDSSEDQILSEFRTKARELHPDKNPEPDSASFFQKIQKAREVLTNRNLRHLYDVWLSSDLPVSFEQYLGSHQNFEEVFLIHFLNI
;
A
#
# COMPACT_ATOMS: atom_id res chain seq x y z
N MET A 1 -14.47 23.69 -1.62
CA MET A 1 -14.22 23.37 -1.54
C MET A 1 -13.81 22.86 -1.37
N LYS A 2 -13.71 22.64 -1.39
CA LYS A 2 -13.26 22.02 -1.30
C LYS A 2 -13.59 21.21 -1.28
N THR A 3 -13.73 21.40 -1.20
CA THR A 3 -14.18 20.58 -1.01
C THR A 3 -14.49 19.58 -1.64
N LEU A 4 -14.79 19.66 -2.16
CA LEU A 4 -15.20 18.62 -2.72
C LEU A 4 -14.31 18.01 -3.54
N LEU A 5 -13.82 18.59 -4.27
CA LEU A 5 -12.97 18.03 -5.11
C LEU A 5 -11.80 17.55 -4.48
N GLY A 6 -11.35 18.22 -3.65
CA GLY A 6 -10.12 17.83 -3.02
C GLY A 6 -10.22 16.49 -2.41
N GLU A 7 -11.31 16.17 -1.84
CA GLU A 7 -11.32 14.94 -1.16
C GLU A 7 -11.30 13.80 -2.06
N SER A 8 -11.81 13.91 -3.23
CA SER A 8 -11.78 12.76 -4.09
C SER A 8 -10.37 12.45 -4.53
N SER A 9 -9.60 13.47 -4.83
CA SER A 9 -8.24 13.16 -5.23
C SER A 9 -7.46 12.64 -4.07
N ALA A 10 -7.81 13.05 -2.88
CA ALA A 10 -7.14 12.54 -1.71
C ALA A 10 -7.53 11.10 -1.41
N SER A 11 -8.44 10.53 -2.18
CA SER A 11 -8.88 9.20 -1.89
C SER A 11 -7.84 8.13 -2.19
N LYS A 12 -6.76 8.48 -2.86
CA LYS A 12 -5.68 7.53 -3.06
C LYS A 12 -5.00 7.28 -1.73
N ASP A 13 -5.08 6.05 -1.25
CA ASP A 13 -4.38 5.67 -0.05
C ASP A 13 -2.89 5.74 -0.29
N ASN A 14 -2.18 6.31 0.66
CA ASN A 14 -0.73 6.40 0.54
C ASN A 14 -0.08 5.38 1.45
N PHE A 15 0.42 4.31 0.86
CA PHE A 15 1.03 3.23 1.62
C PHE A 15 2.24 3.69 2.42
N TYR A 16 2.97 4.65 1.90
CA TYR A 16 4.12 5.18 2.63
C TYR A 16 3.67 5.84 3.92
N GLU A 17 2.61 6.62 3.85
CA GLU A 17 2.08 7.28 5.03
C GLU A 17 1.50 6.28 6.02
N LEU A 18 0.84 5.25 5.52
CA LEU A 18 0.29 4.23 6.39
C LEU A 18 1.37 3.57 7.24
N LEU A 19 2.53 3.33 6.64
CA LEU A 19 3.63 2.70 7.36
C LEU A 19 4.54 3.69 8.08
N GLY A 20 4.33 4.99 7.86
CA GLY A 20 5.19 5.98 8.50
C GLY A 20 6.57 6.08 7.88
N VAL A 21 6.66 5.80 6.59
CA VAL A 21 7.92 5.91 5.86
C VAL A 21 7.74 6.86 4.70
N ASN A 22 8.75 7.01 3.86
CA ASN A 22 8.64 7.89 2.70
C ASN A 22 9.14 7.17 1.45
N LYS A 23 9.03 7.87 0.32
CA LYS A 23 9.35 7.26 -0.97
C LYS A 23 10.81 6.84 -1.08
N ASP A 24 11.68 7.45 -0.30
CA ASP A 24 13.10 7.12 -0.35
C ASP A 24 13.50 6.08 0.69
N SER A 25 12.55 5.61 1.48
CA SER A 25 12.87 4.64 2.52
C SER A 25 13.33 3.33 1.90
N SER A 26 14.31 2.71 2.53
CA SER A 26 14.80 1.42 2.08
C SER A 26 13.80 0.33 2.44
N GLU A 27 13.97 -0.83 1.80
CA GLU A 27 13.12 -1.96 2.11
C GLU A 27 13.25 -2.34 3.58
N ASP A 28 14.47 -2.28 4.11
CA ASP A 28 14.67 -2.60 5.53
C ASP A 28 13.93 -1.64 6.44
N GLN A 29 13.92 -0.36 6.11
CA GLN A 29 13.18 0.61 6.89
C GLN A 29 11.69 0.33 6.83
N ILE A 30 11.19 0.01 5.65
CA ILE A 30 9.78 -0.30 5.47
C ILE A 30 9.39 -1.51 6.32
N LEU A 31 10.21 -2.56 6.28
CA LEU A 31 9.93 -3.75 7.07
C LEU A 31 9.99 -3.46 8.56
N SER A 32 10.94 -2.63 8.98
CA SER A 32 11.09 -2.31 10.39
C SER A 32 9.85 -1.57 10.90
N GLU A 33 9.39 -0.58 10.14
CA GLU A 33 8.20 0.17 10.54
C GLU A 33 6.96 -0.70 10.51
N PHE A 34 6.88 -1.58 9.51
CA PHE A 34 5.75 -2.49 9.46
C PHE A 34 5.70 -3.37 10.72
N ARG A 35 6.85 -3.94 11.11
CA ARG A 35 6.87 -4.80 12.28
C ARG A 35 6.43 -4.08 13.54
N THR A 36 6.86 -2.83 13.69
CA THR A 36 6.46 -2.05 14.84
C THR A 36 4.95 -1.86 14.88
N LYS A 37 4.38 -1.45 13.75
CA LYS A 37 2.95 -1.20 13.71
C LYS A 37 2.15 -2.49 13.82
N ALA A 38 2.65 -3.56 13.22
CA ALA A 38 1.95 -4.83 13.28
C ALA A 38 1.84 -5.34 14.71
N ARG A 39 2.90 -5.15 15.48
CA ARG A 39 2.85 -5.56 16.88
C ARG A 39 1.82 -4.75 17.66
N GLU A 40 1.74 -3.46 17.39
CA GLU A 40 0.81 -2.59 18.11
C GLU A 40 -0.64 -2.86 17.74
N LEU A 41 -0.86 -3.25 16.49
CA LEU A 41 -2.23 -3.40 15.98
C LEU A 41 -2.71 -4.85 15.97
N HIS A 42 -1.88 -5.76 16.46
CA HIS A 42 -2.25 -7.17 16.45
C HIS A 42 -3.56 -7.38 17.23
N PRO A 43 -4.44 -8.22 16.71
CA PRO A 43 -5.74 -8.44 17.37
C PRO A 43 -5.66 -8.83 18.83
N ASP A 44 -4.60 -9.50 19.23
CA ASP A 44 -4.44 -9.88 20.64
C ASP A 44 -4.31 -8.67 21.54
N LYS A 45 -3.69 -7.61 21.05
CA LYS A 45 -3.52 -6.40 21.83
C LYS A 45 -4.61 -5.38 21.56
N ASN A 46 -5.22 -5.46 20.39
CA ASN A 46 -6.15 -4.45 19.94
C ASN A 46 -7.32 -5.13 19.27
N PRO A 47 -8.29 -5.60 20.02
CA PRO A 47 -9.40 -6.35 19.45
C PRO A 47 -10.45 -5.50 18.73
N GLU A 48 -10.23 -4.21 18.61
CA GLU A 48 -11.18 -3.32 17.97
C GLU A 48 -11.30 -3.63 16.48
N PRO A 49 -12.51 -3.59 15.92
CA PRO A 49 -12.68 -3.84 14.50
C PRO A 49 -11.89 -2.86 13.62
N ASP A 50 -11.78 -1.61 14.04
CA ASP A 50 -11.03 -0.62 13.28
C ASP A 50 -9.56 -0.97 13.23
N SER A 51 -9.03 -1.54 14.31
CA SER A 51 -7.64 -1.94 14.34
C SER A 51 -7.38 -3.08 13.37
N ALA A 52 -8.31 -4.03 13.29
CA ALA A 52 -8.15 -5.14 12.35
C ALA A 52 -8.17 -4.64 10.91
N SER A 53 -9.04 -3.68 10.62
CA SER A 53 -9.10 -3.11 9.29
C SER A 53 -7.80 -2.40 8.94
N PHE A 54 -7.29 -1.62 9.88
CA PHE A 54 -6.04 -0.91 9.64
C PHE A 54 -4.86 -1.88 9.52
N PHE A 55 -4.90 -2.96 10.30
CA PHE A 55 -3.87 -3.98 10.22
C PHE A 55 -3.80 -4.58 8.81
N GLN A 56 -4.97 -4.85 8.21
CA GLN A 56 -5.01 -5.37 6.86
C GLN A 56 -4.42 -4.36 5.88
N LYS A 57 -4.67 -3.08 6.09
CA LYS A 57 -4.13 -2.06 5.20
C LYS A 57 -2.62 -1.99 5.27
N ILE A 58 -2.04 -2.07 6.46
CA ILE A 58 -0.59 -2.01 6.56
C ILE A 58 0.06 -3.28 6.04
N GLN A 59 -0.63 -4.42 6.12
CA GLN A 59 -0.12 -5.64 5.50
C GLN A 59 -0.05 -5.49 3.99
N LYS A 60 -1.08 -4.91 3.40
CA LYS A 60 -1.07 -4.69 1.97
C LYS A 60 0.01 -3.69 1.58
N ALA A 61 0.18 -2.64 2.37
CA ALA A 61 1.23 -1.68 2.11
C ALA A 61 2.60 -2.34 2.13
N ARG A 62 2.83 -3.22 3.10
CA ARG A 62 4.10 -3.93 3.15
C ARG A 62 4.29 -4.81 1.92
N GLU A 63 3.26 -5.55 1.53
CA GLU A 63 3.38 -6.42 0.37
C GLU A 63 3.78 -5.66 -0.88
N VAL A 64 3.17 -4.51 -1.09
CA VAL A 64 3.45 -3.73 -2.29
C VAL A 64 4.82 -3.08 -2.21
N LEU A 65 5.13 -2.47 -1.08
CA LEU A 65 6.35 -1.66 -0.98
C LEU A 65 7.62 -2.49 -0.80
N THR A 66 7.49 -3.76 -0.46
CA THR A 66 8.66 -4.62 -0.35
C THR A 66 8.81 -5.54 -1.55
N ASN A 67 7.98 -5.37 -2.57
CA ASN A 67 8.11 -6.07 -3.84
C ASN A 67 8.59 -5.04 -4.86
N ARG A 68 9.80 -5.24 -5.37
CA ARG A 68 10.41 -4.22 -6.22
C ARG A 68 9.54 -3.84 -7.40
N ASN A 69 8.96 -4.82 -8.08
CA ASN A 69 8.14 -4.54 -9.24
C ASN A 69 6.84 -3.84 -8.86
N LEU A 70 6.19 -4.31 -7.81
CA LEU A 70 4.95 -3.69 -7.36
C LEU A 70 5.19 -2.29 -6.83
N ARG A 71 6.30 -2.09 -6.13
CA ARG A 71 6.60 -0.76 -5.62
C ARG A 71 6.79 0.23 -6.77
N HIS A 72 7.49 -0.21 -7.82
CA HIS A 72 7.68 0.67 -8.97
C HIS A 72 6.35 1.04 -9.60
N LEU A 73 5.49 0.06 -9.81
CA LEU A 73 4.17 0.33 -10.38
C LEU A 73 3.34 1.21 -9.46
N TYR A 74 3.45 0.98 -8.17
CA TYR A 74 2.73 1.79 -7.21
C TYR A 74 3.20 3.24 -7.25
N ASP A 75 4.51 3.45 -7.35
CA ASP A 75 5.05 4.80 -7.40
C ASP A 75 4.56 5.54 -8.64
N VAL A 76 4.52 4.85 -9.78
CA VAL A 76 4.01 5.46 -11.01
C VAL A 76 2.54 5.82 -10.85
N TRP A 77 1.76 4.88 -10.31
CA TRP A 77 0.33 5.12 -10.11
C TRP A 77 0.09 6.28 -9.14
N LEU A 78 0.85 6.31 -8.06
CA LEU A 78 0.67 7.35 -7.05
C LEU A 78 0.94 8.73 -7.62
N SER A 79 1.88 8.84 -8.54
CA SER A 79 2.21 10.10 -9.18
C SER A 79 1.24 10.48 -10.28
N SER A 80 0.41 9.55 -10.71
CA SER A 80 -0.50 9.81 -11.81
C SER A 80 -1.75 10.54 -11.30
N ASP A 81 -2.47 11.13 -12.23
CA ASP A 81 -3.74 11.75 -11.92
C ASP A 81 -4.90 10.85 -12.29
N LEU A 82 -4.64 9.59 -12.54
CA LEU A 82 -5.67 8.67 -12.94
C LEU A 82 -6.67 8.43 -11.80
N PRO A 83 -7.97 8.55 -12.08
CA PRO A 83 -8.98 8.37 -11.04
C PRO A 83 -9.37 6.90 -10.88
N VAL A 84 -8.40 6.04 -10.70
CA VAL A 84 -8.62 4.60 -10.54
C VAL A 84 -7.84 4.12 -9.34
N SER A 85 -8.24 2.99 -8.79
CA SER A 85 -7.52 2.40 -7.68
C SER A 85 -6.24 1.77 -8.18
N PHE A 86 -5.35 1.48 -7.25
CA PHE A 86 -4.12 0.79 -7.63
C PHE A 86 -4.43 -0.58 -8.22
N GLU A 87 -5.41 -1.28 -7.67
CA GLU A 87 -5.82 -2.58 -8.18
C GLU A 87 -6.31 -2.49 -9.61
N GLN A 88 -7.09 -1.46 -9.89
CA GLN A 88 -7.57 -1.25 -11.26
C GLN A 88 -6.42 -0.92 -12.19
N TYR A 89 -5.48 -0.12 -11.70
CA TYR A 89 -4.31 0.24 -12.48
C TYR A 89 -3.50 -1.02 -12.83
N LEU A 90 -3.31 -1.90 -11.85
CA LEU A 90 -2.60 -3.14 -12.10
C LEU A 90 -3.33 -3.99 -13.14
N GLY A 91 -4.64 -4.03 -13.06
CA GLY A 91 -5.42 -4.85 -13.97
C GLY A 91 -5.35 -4.38 -15.41
N SER A 92 -5.11 -3.09 -15.62
CA SER A 92 -5.02 -2.55 -16.97
C SER A 92 -3.58 -2.47 -17.47
N HIS A 93 -2.60 -2.75 -16.61
CA HIS A 93 -1.20 -2.69 -17.00
C HIS A 93 -0.85 -3.93 -17.81
N GLN A 94 -0.16 -3.73 -18.92
CA GLN A 94 0.10 -4.86 -19.79
C GLN A 94 0.98 -5.93 -19.18
N ASN A 95 1.74 -5.59 -18.15
CA ASN A 95 2.59 -6.56 -17.46
C ASN A 95 1.94 -7.09 -16.19
N PHE A 96 0.66 -6.83 -16.02
CA PHE A 96 -0.01 -7.20 -14.78
C PHE A 96 0.09 -8.68 -14.49
N GLU A 97 -0.19 -9.52 -15.49
CA GLU A 97 -0.20 -10.96 -15.25
C GLU A 97 1.16 -11.44 -14.79
N GLU A 98 2.20 -10.93 -15.42
CA GLU A 98 3.55 -11.34 -15.07
C GLU A 98 3.87 -10.92 -13.64
N VAL A 99 3.58 -9.70 -13.29
CA VAL A 99 3.84 -9.20 -11.96
C VAL A 99 3.02 -9.97 -10.93
N PHE A 100 1.77 -10.21 -11.26
CA PHE A 100 0.86 -10.90 -10.37
C PHE A 100 1.34 -12.34 -10.12
N LEU A 101 1.75 -13.03 -11.18
CA LEU A 101 2.22 -14.39 -11.04
C LEU A 101 3.50 -14.46 -10.23
N ILE A 102 4.41 -13.55 -10.46
CA ILE A 102 5.65 -13.51 -9.69
C ILE A 102 5.33 -13.32 -8.22
N HIS A 103 4.42 -12.41 -7.92
CA HIS A 103 4.05 -12.15 -6.55
C HIS A 103 3.45 -13.39 -5.88
N PHE A 104 2.57 -14.06 -6.60
CA PHE A 104 1.90 -15.23 -6.03
C PHE A 104 2.83 -16.43 -5.93
N LEU A 105 3.70 -16.61 -6.91
CA LEU A 105 4.58 -17.77 -6.90
C LEU A 105 5.67 -17.65 -5.84
N ASN A 106 5.97 -16.45 -5.41
CA ASN A 106 6.97 -16.23 -4.39
C ASN A 106 6.42 -16.27 -2.98
N ILE A 107 5.15 -16.52 -2.85
CA ILE A 107 4.53 -16.65 -1.54
C ILE A 107 4.69 -18.08 -0.98
#